data_b8a60e9d07a419ebff02aec3bfba720b
#
_entry.id   b8a60e9d07a419ebff02aec3bfba720b
#
_cell.length_a   1.000
_cell.length_b   1.000
_cell.length_c   1.000
_cell.angle_alpha   90.00
_cell.angle_beta   90.00
_cell.angle_gamma   90.00
#
_symmetry.space_group_name_H-M   'P 1'
#
loop_
_entity.id
_entity.type
_entity.pdbx_description
1 polymer ?
#
loop_
_entity_poly.entity_id
_entity_poly.type
_entity_poly.pdbx_seq_one_letter_code
_entity_poly.pdbx_strand_id
1 'polypeptide(L)'
;MYRNFIKRLLDFTAALIGLIIIAPIFLILIIILSISNNGKPFFYQKRTGKHGKIFTIIKLKTMNDKTDANGELLPALERVTKTGDICRKYSLDEIPQLLNILKGDMSLIGPRPLLPEYLQHYNKEQNRRHEVMPGITGWAQINGRNTISWEEKFEYDVYYVDHQSFLFDLKILWQTFYKVIKKSDINSSETLDMPMFTGTIPKEDN
;
A
#
# COMPACT_ATOMS: atom_id res chain seq x y z
N MET A 1 -15.50 20.54 4.22
CA MET A 1 -15.50 20.04 5.60
C MET A 1 -15.03 18.57 5.68
N TYR A 2 -15.61 17.66 4.84
CA TYR A 2 -15.23 16.23 4.87
C TYR A 2 -13.73 15.99 4.70
N ARG A 3 -13.12 16.47 3.60
CA ARG A 3 -11.70 16.24 3.22
C ARG A 3 -10.69 16.65 4.32
N ASN A 4 -10.96 17.74 5.04
CA ASN A 4 -9.97 18.38 5.90
C ASN A 4 -10.07 17.98 7.37
N PHE A 5 -11.27 17.61 7.85
CA PHE A 5 -11.48 17.34 9.26
C PHE A 5 -12.19 15.99 9.50
N ILE A 6 -13.39 15.81 8.96
CA ILE A 6 -14.21 14.62 9.25
C ILE A 6 -13.48 13.34 8.84
N LYS A 7 -12.90 13.32 7.62
CA LYS A 7 -12.16 12.17 7.13
C LYS A 7 -11.00 11.81 8.06
N ARG A 8 -10.23 12.79 8.54
CA ARG A 8 -9.09 12.53 9.44
C ARG A 8 -9.55 11.92 10.76
N LEU A 9 -10.66 12.41 11.33
CA LEU A 9 -11.25 11.88 12.55
C LEU A 9 -11.71 10.44 12.35
N LEU A 10 -12.42 10.15 11.25
CA LEU A 10 -12.88 8.81 10.91
C LEU A 10 -11.71 7.85 10.68
N ASP A 11 -10.69 8.25 9.93
CA ASP A 11 -9.50 7.46 9.68
C ASP A 11 -8.78 7.10 11.00
N PHE A 12 -8.58 8.09 11.88
CA PHE A 12 -7.95 7.88 13.18
C PHE A 12 -8.75 6.93 14.06
N THR A 13 -10.05 7.17 14.21
CA THR A 13 -10.93 6.34 15.05
C THR A 13 -11.00 4.90 14.53
N ALA A 14 -11.18 4.73 13.22
CA ALA A 14 -11.26 3.41 12.61
C ALA A 14 -9.91 2.67 12.70
N ALA A 15 -8.77 3.37 12.51
CA ALA A 15 -7.45 2.77 12.67
C ALA A 15 -7.18 2.34 14.13
N LEU A 16 -7.59 3.16 15.10
CA LEU A 16 -7.43 2.84 16.52
C LEU A 16 -8.26 1.61 16.91
N ILE A 17 -9.55 1.60 16.55
CA ILE A 17 -10.45 0.47 16.82
C ILE A 17 -9.94 -0.78 16.10
N GLY A 18 -9.59 -0.66 14.82
CA GLY A 18 -9.04 -1.77 14.04
C GLY A 18 -7.79 -2.36 14.65
N LEU A 19 -6.86 -1.51 15.12
CA LEU A 19 -5.63 -1.97 15.78
C LEU A 19 -5.92 -2.71 17.09
N ILE A 20 -6.87 -2.23 17.91
CA ILE A 20 -7.28 -2.89 19.15
C ILE A 20 -7.89 -4.27 18.88
N ILE A 21 -8.80 -4.36 17.89
CA ILE A 21 -9.46 -5.61 17.54
C ILE A 21 -8.46 -6.64 16.99
N ILE A 22 -7.53 -6.20 16.13
CA ILE A 22 -6.58 -7.10 15.47
C ILE A 22 -5.33 -7.37 16.33
N ALA A 23 -5.14 -6.68 17.46
CA ALA A 23 -3.95 -6.76 18.31
C ALA A 23 -3.55 -8.20 18.69
N PRO A 24 -4.46 -9.12 19.08
CA PRO A 24 -4.06 -10.49 19.43
C PRO A 24 -3.41 -11.21 18.24
N ILE A 25 -4.02 -11.12 17.05
CA ILE A 25 -3.49 -11.74 15.82
C ILE A 25 -2.18 -11.07 15.44
N PHE A 26 -2.10 -9.75 15.53
CA PHE A 26 -0.91 -8.97 15.21
C PHE A 26 0.28 -9.35 16.08
N LEU A 27 0.08 -9.53 17.40
CA LEU A 27 1.14 -9.97 18.33
C LEU A 27 1.64 -11.38 17.99
N ILE A 28 0.75 -12.32 17.66
CA ILE A 28 1.12 -13.66 17.23
C ILE A 28 1.98 -13.58 15.95
N LEU A 29 1.58 -12.78 14.98
CA LEU A 29 2.34 -12.61 13.73
C LEU A 29 3.72 -11.99 13.98
N ILE A 30 3.83 -11.01 14.89
CA ILE A 30 5.13 -10.43 15.28
C ILE A 30 6.05 -11.51 15.85
N ILE A 31 5.56 -12.38 16.73
CA ILE A 31 6.36 -13.46 17.33
C ILE A 31 6.85 -14.43 16.25
N ILE A 32 5.94 -14.94 15.41
CA ILE A 32 6.26 -15.91 14.35
C ILE A 32 7.27 -15.30 13.35
N LEU A 33 7.03 -14.05 12.92
CA LEU A 33 7.91 -13.39 11.96
C LEU A 33 9.24 -12.95 12.59
N SER A 34 9.29 -12.69 13.88
CA SER A 34 10.55 -12.47 14.61
C SER A 34 11.43 -13.74 14.55
N ILE A 35 10.86 -14.90 14.80
CA ILE A 35 11.58 -16.18 14.71
C ILE A 35 12.08 -16.42 13.27
N SER A 36 11.22 -16.19 12.27
CA SER A 36 11.55 -16.43 10.85
C SER A 36 12.55 -15.41 10.26
N ASN A 37 12.72 -14.24 10.88
CA ASN A 37 13.55 -13.15 10.36
C ASN A 37 14.62 -12.69 11.37
N ASN A 38 15.15 -13.58 12.20
CA ASN A 38 16.25 -13.30 13.12
C ASN A 38 16.00 -12.06 14.01
N GLY A 39 14.82 -11.98 14.64
CA GLY A 39 14.42 -10.88 15.53
C GLY A 39 13.92 -9.62 14.83
N LYS A 40 13.76 -9.62 13.50
CA LYS A 40 13.36 -8.44 12.72
C LYS A 40 11.97 -8.63 12.07
N PRO A 41 10.85 -8.50 12.81
CA PRO A 41 9.50 -8.76 12.26
C PRO A 41 8.98 -7.64 11.35
N PHE A 42 9.61 -6.46 11.33
CA PHE A 42 9.15 -5.30 10.58
C PHE A 42 10.05 -4.98 9.40
N PHE A 43 9.42 -4.45 8.36
CA PHE A 43 10.05 -3.86 7.18
C PHE A 43 9.67 -2.39 7.08
N TYR A 44 10.67 -1.55 6.80
CA TYR A 44 10.52 -0.10 6.71
C TYR A 44 10.95 0.36 5.32
N GLN A 45 10.14 1.22 4.70
CA GLN A 45 10.47 1.77 3.39
C GLN A 45 9.99 3.21 3.26
N LYS A 46 10.83 4.07 2.68
CA LYS A 46 10.44 5.45 2.36
C LYS A 46 9.40 5.46 1.25
N ARG A 47 8.39 6.29 1.41
CA ARG A 47 7.30 6.48 0.46
C ARG A 47 6.92 7.94 0.37
N THR A 48 6.27 8.29 -0.74
CA THR A 48 5.77 9.64 -0.99
C THR A 48 4.35 9.78 -0.45
N GLY A 49 4.13 10.77 0.38
CA GLY A 49 2.84 11.12 0.97
C GLY A 49 2.25 12.39 0.38
N LYS A 50 1.32 12.99 1.14
CA LYS A 50 0.64 14.22 0.74
C LYS A 50 1.64 15.35 0.48
N HIS A 51 1.41 16.11 -0.60
CA HIS A 51 2.27 17.21 -1.07
C HIS A 51 3.73 16.81 -1.32
N GLY A 52 3.97 15.54 -1.69
CA GLY A 52 5.33 15.04 -1.95
C GLY A 52 6.17 14.79 -0.69
N LYS A 53 5.60 14.96 0.51
CA LYS A 53 6.33 14.73 1.77
C LYS A 53 6.70 13.27 1.93
N ILE A 54 7.97 12.98 2.16
CA ILE A 54 8.46 11.62 2.36
C ILE A 54 8.16 11.18 3.79
N PHE A 55 7.63 9.96 3.92
CA PHE A 55 7.42 9.29 5.21
C PHE A 55 7.88 7.83 5.14
N THR A 56 7.93 7.15 6.27
CA THR A 56 8.33 5.74 6.34
C THR A 56 7.10 4.87 6.57
N ILE A 57 6.78 4.01 5.59
CA ILE A 57 5.75 3.00 5.73
C ILE A 57 6.27 1.84 6.58
N ILE A 58 5.40 1.28 7.41
CA ILE A 58 5.69 0.14 8.28
C ILE A 58 4.91 -1.07 7.77
N LYS A 59 5.59 -2.20 7.55
CA LYS A 59 4.97 -3.48 7.18
C LYS A 59 5.52 -4.62 8.02
N LEU A 60 4.83 -5.76 8.05
CA LEU A 60 5.45 -6.99 8.53
C LEU A 60 6.45 -7.50 7.48
N LYS A 61 7.59 -8.00 7.95
CA LYS A 61 8.64 -8.55 7.09
C LYS A 61 8.29 -9.97 6.67
N THR A 62 7.79 -10.11 5.45
CA THR A 62 7.33 -11.36 4.85
C THR A 62 8.39 -12.12 4.07
N MET A 63 9.56 -11.50 3.88
CA MET A 63 10.70 -12.04 3.13
C MET A 63 11.92 -12.07 4.03
N ASN A 64 12.73 -13.13 3.94
CA ASN A 64 14.02 -13.23 4.62
C ASN A 64 15.12 -12.47 3.84
N ASP A 65 16.30 -12.36 4.44
CA ASP A 65 17.48 -11.71 3.84
C ASP A 65 18.47 -12.74 3.28
N LYS A 66 18.02 -13.84 2.71
CA LYS A 66 18.90 -14.84 2.09
C LYS A 66 19.64 -14.25 0.90
N THR A 67 20.93 -14.56 0.85
CA THR A 67 21.85 -14.13 -0.21
C THR A 67 22.37 -15.34 -1.00
N ASP A 68 22.84 -15.09 -2.20
CA ASP A 68 23.61 -16.04 -3.00
C ASP A 68 25.08 -16.16 -2.53
N ALA A 69 25.89 -16.89 -3.28
CA ALA A 69 27.31 -17.09 -2.98
C ALA A 69 28.15 -15.80 -3.10
N ASN A 70 27.65 -14.77 -3.78
CA ASN A 70 28.31 -13.47 -3.96
C ASN A 70 27.87 -12.45 -2.90
N GLY A 71 26.95 -12.82 -1.99
CA GLY A 71 26.38 -11.91 -0.99
C GLY A 71 25.23 -11.06 -1.50
N GLU A 72 24.76 -11.24 -2.75
CA GLU A 72 23.62 -10.56 -3.32
C GLU A 72 22.31 -11.22 -2.86
N LEU A 73 21.27 -10.41 -2.64
CA LEU A 73 19.97 -10.93 -2.22
C LEU A 73 19.38 -11.85 -3.29
N LEU A 74 18.93 -13.02 -2.87
CA LEU A 74 18.20 -13.95 -3.76
C LEU A 74 16.97 -13.25 -4.37
N PRO A 75 16.45 -13.76 -5.51
CA PRO A 75 15.22 -13.27 -6.10
C PRO A 75 14.07 -13.21 -5.08
N ALA A 76 13.19 -12.23 -5.24
CA ALA A 76 12.12 -11.96 -4.27
C ALA A 76 11.27 -13.20 -3.94
N LEU A 77 10.97 -14.03 -4.96
CA LEU A 77 10.20 -15.26 -4.82
C LEU A 77 10.85 -16.28 -3.88
N GLU A 78 12.17 -16.43 -3.95
CA GLU A 78 12.92 -17.39 -3.13
C GLU A 78 13.06 -16.93 -1.68
N ARG A 79 12.85 -15.64 -1.41
CA ARG A 79 12.95 -15.05 -0.07
C ARG A 79 11.62 -15.02 0.68
N VAL A 80 10.48 -15.21 0.01
CA VAL A 80 9.18 -15.24 0.67
C VAL A 80 9.10 -16.43 1.61
N THR A 81 8.81 -16.19 2.88
CA THR A 81 8.62 -17.26 3.86
C THR A 81 7.20 -17.82 3.77
N LYS A 82 6.97 -19.07 4.22
CA LYS A 82 5.62 -19.68 4.23
C LYS A 82 4.61 -18.81 4.99
N THR A 83 4.99 -18.29 6.16
CA THR A 83 4.15 -17.35 6.93
C THR A 83 4.01 -16.02 6.20
N GLY A 84 5.07 -15.56 5.55
CA GLY A 84 5.06 -14.35 4.73
C GLY A 84 4.07 -14.43 3.57
N ASP A 85 4.00 -15.57 2.89
CA ASP A 85 3.03 -15.81 1.83
C ASP A 85 1.58 -15.71 2.34
N ILE A 86 1.28 -16.34 3.48
CA ILE A 86 -0.02 -16.21 4.14
C ILE A 86 -0.32 -14.75 4.49
N CYS A 87 0.65 -14.01 5.07
CA CYS A 87 0.48 -12.61 5.40
C CYS A 87 0.15 -11.77 4.16
N ARG A 88 0.84 -11.97 3.04
CA ARG A 88 0.58 -11.27 1.77
C ARG A 88 -0.79 -11.62 1.20
N LYS A 89 -1.13 -12.91 1.21
CA LYS A 89 -2.41 -13.40 0.68
C LYS A 89 -3.64 -12.80 1.36
N TYR A 90 -3.53 -12.45 2.64
CA TYR A 90 -4.60 -11.83 3.42
C TYR A 90 -4.33 -10.36 3.74
N SER A 91 -3.29 -9.74 3.12
CA SER A 91 -2.85 -8.37 3.38
C SER A 91 -2.56 -8.07 4.86
N LEU A 92 -2.21 -9.10 5.65
CA LEU A 92 -1.87 -8.95 7.06
C LEU A 92 -0.52 -8.24 7.26
N ASP A 93 0.34 -8.27 6.25
CA ASP A 93 1.60 -7.53 6.24
C ASP A 93 1.39 -6.02 6.27
N GLU A 94 0.21 -5.53 5.93
CA GLU A 94 -0.13 -4.12 5.93
C GLU A 94 -0.76 -3.62 7.24
N ILE A 95 -1.06 -4.51 8.21
CA ILE A 95 -1.59 -4.14 9.53
C ILE A 95 -0.78 -3.02 10.22
N PRO A 96 0.58 -3.02 10.21
CA PRO A 96 1.35 -1.96 10.84
C PRO A 96 1.12 -0.56 10.24
N GLN A 97 0.58 -0.46 9.02
CA GLN A 97 0.25 0.84 8.42
C GLN A 97 -0.88 1.58 9.17
N LEU A 98 -1.67 0.88 9.99
CA LEU A 98 -2.60 1.52 10.92
C LEU A 98 -1.87 2.50 11.85
N LEU A 99 -0.61 2.20 12.23
CA LEU A 99 0.23 3.13 12.99
C LEU A 99 0.59 4.37 12.16
N ASN A 100 0.82 4.23 10.84
CA ASN A 100 1.05 5.38 9.97
C ASN A 100 -0.21 6.27 9.88
N ILE A 101 -1.42 5.66 9.90
CA ILE A 101 -2.66 6.42 9.96
C ILE A 101 -2.77 7.18 11.28
N LEU A 102 -2.54 6.53 12.41
CA LEU A 102 -2.58 7.19 13.72
C LEU A 102 -1.60 8.36 13.81
N LYS A 103 -0.39 8.20 13.27
CA LYS A 103 0.63 9.27 13.17
C LYS A 103 0.21 10.43 12.26
N GLY A 104 -0.65 10.19 11.26
CA GLY A 104 -1.06 11.20 10.29
C GLY A 104 -0.27 11.18 9.00
N ASP A 105 0.52 10.14 8.75
CA ASP A 105 1.25 9.97 7.49
C ASP A 105 0.34 9.43 6.39
N MET A 106 -0.72 8.68 6.76
CA MET A 106 -1.63 7.98 5.85
C MET A 106 -3.11 8.15 6.26
N SER A 107 -3.96 7.71 5.37
CA SER A 107 -5.42 7.54 5.51
C SER A 107 -5.78 6.06 5.29
N LEU A 108 -6.98 5.65 5.65
CA LEU A 108 -7.51 4.34 5.24
C LEU A 108 -7.66 4.28 3.71
N ILE A 109 -8.20 5.35 3.12
CA ILE A 109 -8.54 5.41 1.69
C ILE A 109 -7.82 6.59 1.04
N GLY A 110 -7.11 6.29 -0.04
CA GLY A 110 -6.38 7.26 -0.85
C GLY A 110 -5.50 6.56 -1.88
N PRO A 111 -4.79 7.31 -2.73
CA PRO A 111 -3.78 6.77 -3.64
C PRO A 111 -2.72 5.97 -2.89
N ARG A 112 -2.32 4.81 -3.42
CA ARG A 112 -1.27 3.99 -2.81
C ARG A 112 0.06 4.76 -2.78
N PRO A 113 0.77 4.86 -1.64
CA PRO A 113 2.03 5.56 -1.57
C PRO A 113 3.11 4.84 -2.38
N LEU A 114 3.69 5.54 -3.35
CA LEU A 114 4.73 5.01 -4.24
C LEU A 114 6.12 5.46 -3.79
N LEU A 115 7.15 4.92 -4.47
CA LEU A 115 8.55 5.20 -4.16
C LEU A 115 8.89 6.68 -4.41
N PRO A 116 9.77 7.30 -3.59
CA PRO A 116 10.18 8.69 -3.78
C PRO A 116 10.82 8.96 -5.14
N GLU A 117 11.50 7.97 -5.70
CA GLU A 117 12.19 8.05 -6.99
C GLU A 117 11.21 8.36 -8.15
N TYR A 118 9.91 8.06 -7.97
CA TYR A 118 8.89 8.33 -8.99
C TYR A 118 8.50 9.80 -9.07
N LEU A 119 8.79 10.63 -8.04
CA LEU A 119 8.41 12.05 -8.02
C LEU A 119 8.91 12.84 -9.23
N GLN A 120 10.11 12.53 -9.71
CA GLN A 120 10.70 13.21 -10.88
C GLN A 120 10.10 12.80 -12.22
N HIS A 121 9.31 11.72 -12.25
CA HIS A 121 8.75 11.15 -13.47
C HIS A 121 7.26 11.51 -13.68
N TYR A 122 6.59 12.08 -12.67
CA TYR A 122 5.19 12.48 -12.81
C TYR A 122 5.06 13.73 -13.68
N ASN A 123 4.10 13.68 -14.61
CA ASN A 123 3.59 14.90 -15.22
C ASN A 123 2.71 15.69 -14.23
N LYS A 124 2.27 16.89 -14.62
CA LYS A 124 1.46 17.77 -13.74
C LYS A 124 0.17 17.10 -13.28
N GLU A 125 -0.51 16.37 -14.16
CA GLU A 125 -1.77 15.71 -13.82
C GLU A 125 -1.55 14.53 -12.88
N GLN A 126 -0.59 13.65 -13.18
CA GLN A 126 -0.24 12.52 -12.33
C GLN A 126 0.20 12.94 -10.93
N ASN A 127 0.89 14.07 -10.81
CA ASN A 127 1.36 14.59 -9.52
C ASN A 127 0.21 15.04 -8.61
N ARG A 128 -0.99 15.32 -9.15
CA ARG A 128 -2.19 15.66 -8.36
C ARG A 128 -2.60 14.56 -7.38
N ARG A 129 -2.18 13.32 -7.61
CA ARG A 129 -2.37 12.21 -6.66
C ARG A 129 -1.86 12.51 -5.25
N HIS A 130 -0.92 13.44 -5.11
CA HIS A 130 -0.38 13.88 -3.82
C HIS A 130 -1.15 15.05 -3.17
N GLU A 131 -2.25 15.52 -3.74
CA GLU A 131 -3.12 16.54 -3.13
C GLU A 131 -3.89 15.99 -1.91
N VAL A 132 -4.03 14.68 -1.82
CA VAL A 132 -4.70 13.97 -0.72
C VAL A 132 -3.73 13.08 0.06
N MET A 133 -4.16 12.58 1.23
CA MET A 133 -3.37 11.60 1.99
C MET A 133 -3.31 10.27 1.24
N PRO A 134 -2.14 9.61 1.21
CA PRO A 134 -2.04 8.26 0.67
C PRO A 134 -2.84 7.27 1.54
N GLY A 135 -3.39 6.23 0.90
CA GLY A 135 -4.24 5.24 1.56
C GLY A 135 -3.63 3.84 1.65
N ILE A 136 -4.13 3.03 2.60
CA ILE A 136 -3.91 1.58 2.62
C ILE A 136 -4.64 0.96 1.43
N THR A 137 -5.88 1.38 1.20
CA THR A 137 -6.66 1.04 0.01
C THR A 137 -7.06 2.30 -0.75
N GLY A 138 -7.54 2.14 -1.98
CA GLY A 138 -7.94 3.27 -2.82
C GLY A 138 -8.57 2.84 -4.14
N TRP A 139 -9.00 3.80 -4.93
CA TRP A 139 -9.75 3.56 -6.15
C TRP A 139 -8.95 2.72 -7.16
N ALA A 140 -7.67 3.01 -7.36
CA ALA A 140 -6.80 2.22 -8.23
C ALA A 140 -6.61 0.77 -7.72
N GLN A 141 -6.48 0.56 -6.40
CA GLN A 141 -6.28 -0.77 -5.84
C GLN A 141 -7.51 -1.67 -6.03
N ILE A 142 -8.71 -1.11 -6.02
CA ILE A 142 -9.93 -1.90 -6.23
C ILE A 142 -10.30 -2.06 -7.71
N ASN A 143 -9.67 -1.32 -8.65
CA ASN A 143 -9.96 -1.41 -10.09
C ASN A 143 -8.88 -2.14 -10.90
N GLY A 144 -7.92 -2.81 -10.28
CA GLY A 144 -6.99 -3.66 -11.01
C GLY A 144 -5.63 -3.90 -10.36
N ARG A 145 -5.28 -3.18 -9.29
CA ARG A 145 -3.99 -3.35 -8.57
C ARG A 145 -2.78 -3.31 -9.51
N ASN A 146 -2.18 -4.50 -9.79
CA ASN A 146 -0.99 -4.65 -10.63
C ASN A 146 -1.31 -5.11 -12.06
N THR A 147 -2.59 -5.30 -12.41
CA THR A 147 -3.02 -5.73 -13.75
C THR A 147 -3.28 -4.57 -14.71
N ILE A 148 -3.29 -3.34 -14.19
CA ILE A 148 -3.50 -2.11 -14.96
C ILE A 148 -2.16 -1.40 -15.22
N SER A 149 -2.10 -0.61 -16.29
CA SER A 149 -0.94 0.22 -16.63
C SER A 149 -0.66 1.29 -15.56
N TRP A 150 0.52 1.94 -15.62
CA TRP A 150 0.83 3.07 -14.76
C TRP A 150 -0.09 4.26 -15.04
N GLU A 151 -0.41 4.48 -16.31
CA GLU A 151 -1.30 5.56 -16.77
C GLU A 151 -2.70 5.38 -16.17
N GLU A 152 -3.32 4.22 -16.35
CA GLU A 152 -4.64 3.92 -15.76
C GLU A 152 -4.63 4.04 -14.23
N LYS A 153 -3.54 3.59 -13.58
CA LYS A 153 -3.40 3.73 -12.13
C LYS A 153 -3.43 5.19 -11.69
N PHE A 154 -2.72 6.06 -12.41
CA PHE A 154 -2.70 7.49 -12.09
C PHE A 154 -4.01 8.18 -12.44
N GLU A 155 -4.69 7.78 -13.52
CA GLU A 155 -6.05 8.24 -13.83
C GLU A 155 -7.03 7.91 -12.70
N TYR A 156 -7.01 6.68 -12.18
CA TYR A 156 -7.83 6.32 -11.03
C TYR A 156 -7.44 7.07 -9.75
N ASP A 157 -6.16 7.31 -9.53
CA ASP A 157 -5.71 8.07 -8.36
C ASP A 157 -6.18 9.53 -8.44
N VAL A 158 -6.09 10.18 -9.61
CA VAL A 158 -6.56 11.55 -9.84
C VAL A 158 -8.08 11.62 -9.79
N TYR A 159 -8.78 10.63 -10.37
CA TYR A 159 -10.22 10.51 -10.24
C TYR A 159 -10.66 10.49 -8.78
N TYR A 160 -9.95 9.77 -7.92
CA TYR A 160 -10.23 9.77 -6.49
C TYR A 160 -10.01 11.16 -5.88
N VAL A 161 -8.96 11.87 -6.26
CA VAL A 161 -8.69 13.24 -5.78
C VAL A 161 -9.86 14.15 -6.08
N ASP A 162 -10.41 14.09 -7.28
CA ASP A 162 -11.50 14.95 -7.73
C ASP A 162 -12.85 14.60 -7.07
N HIS A 163 -13.10 13.32 -6.85
CA HIS A 163 -14.41 12.81 -6.35
C HIS A 163 -14.40 12.41 -4.88
N GLN A 164 -13.34 12.72 -4.12
CA GLN A 164 -13.23 12.37 -2.71
C GLN A 164 -14.43 12.86 -1.89
N SER A 165 -15.20 11.92 -1.37
CA SER A 165 -16.39 12.15 -0.55
C SER A 165 -16.61 10.99 0.41
N PHE A 166 -17.43 11.20 1.45
CA PHE A 166 -17.75 10.15 2.42
C PHE A 166 -18.37 8.91 1.76
N LEU A 167 -19.33 9.10 0.86
CA LEU A 167 -19.99 7.98 0.17
C LEU A 167 -19.03 7.24 -0.77
N PHE A 168 -18.12 7.96 -1.41
CA PHE A 168 -17.13 7.33 -2.27
C PHE A 168 -16.10 6.54 -1.47
N ASP A 169 -15.66 7.06 -0.33
CA ASP A 169 -14.80 6.34 0.60
C ASP A 169 -15.49 5.06 1.12
N LEU A 170 -16.76 5.15 1.50
CA LEU A 170 -17.53 3.98 1.95
C LEU A 170 -17.67 2.93 0.84
N LYS A 171 -17.91 3.34 -0.40
CA LYS A 171 -17.93 2.44 -1.57
C LYS A 171 -16.60 1.71 -1.74
N ILE A 172 -15.47 2.44 -1.63
CA ILE A 172 -14.13 1.85 -1.75
C ILE A 172 -13.88 0.83 -0.63
N LEU A 173 -14.22 1.16 0.62
CA LEU A 173 -14.10 0.23 1.76
C LEU A 173 -14.90 -1.04 1.54
N TRP A 174 -16.15 -0.92 1.12
CA TRP A 174 -17.00 -2.08 0.84
C TRP A 174 -16.41 -2.99 -0.24
N GLN A 175 -15.95 -2.40 -1.35
CA GLN A 175 -15.34 -3.15 -2.43
C GLN A 175 -14.00 -3.78 -2.02
N THR A 176 -13.21 -3.10 -1.18
CA THR A 176 -11.98 -3.65 -0.61
C THR A 176 -12.28 -4.90 0.21
N PHE A 177 -13.24 -4.81 1.14
CA PHE A 177 -13.64 -5.93 1.98
C PHE A 177 -14.11 -7.14 1.14
N TYR A 178 -14.94 -6.89 0.13
CA TYR A 178 -15.41 -7.93 -0.77
C TYR A 178 -14.27 -8.61 -1.53
N LYS A 179 -13.31 -7.85 -2.05
CA LYS A 179 -12.14 -8.38 -2.77
C LYS A 179 -11.19 -9.17 -1.87
N VAL A 180 -10.98 -8.72 -0.64
CA VAL A 180 -10.15 -9.46 0.34
C VAL A 180 -10.79 -10.81 0.67
N ILE A 181 -12.10 -10.87 0.87
CA ILE A 181 -12.81 -12.12 1.15
C ILE A 181 -12.79 -13.06 -0.07
N LYS A 182 -13.08 -12.53 -1.26
CA LYS A 182 -13.07 -13.33 -2.49
C LYS A 182 -11.68 -13.77 -2.94
N LYS A 183 -10.62 -13.23 -2.33
CA LYS A 183 -9.24 -13.46 -2.77
C LYS A 183 -9.02 -13.13 -4.25
N SER A 184 -9.84 -12.24 -4.82
CA SER A 184 -9.70 -11.80 -6.19
C SER A 184 -8.52 -10.83 -6.30
N ASP A 185 -7.77 -10.94 -7.38
CA ASP A 185 -6.62 -10.07 -7.69
C ASP A 185 -5.48 -10.10 -6.64
N ILE A 186 -5.39 -11.18 -5.85
CA ILE A 186 -4.21 -11.40 -4.99
C ILE A 186 -3.09 -11.84 -5.91
N ASN A 187 -1.97 -11.12 -5.86
CA ASN A 187 -0.77 -11.51 -6.57
C ASN A 187 -0.41 -12.95 -6.19
N SER A 188 -0.65 -13.88 -7.12
CA SER A 188 0.11 -15.12 -7.10
C SER A 188 1.59 -14.73 -7.19
N SER A 189 2.45 -15.57 -6.64
CA SER A 189 3.91 -15.39 -6.68
C SER A 189 4.47 -15.07 -8.08
N GLU A 190 3.70 -15.29 -9.13
CA GLU A 190 4.06 -15.07 -10.54
C GLU A 190 3.97 -13.61 -11.01
N THR A 191 3.32 -12.69 -10.27
CA THR A 191 3.10 -11.29 -10.70
C THR A 191 3.68 -10.29 -9.69
N LEU A 192 4.85 -10.58 -9.12
CA LEU A 192 5.43 -9.76 -8.06
C LEU A 192 5.92 -8.39 -8.52
N ASP A 193 6.26 -8.22 -9.79
CA ASP A 193 6.94 -7.03 -10.26
C ASP A 193 6.23 -6.37 -11.45
N MET A 194 5.43 -5.37 -11.13
CA MET A 194 5.14 -4.33 -12.12
C MET A 194 6.46 -3.60 -12.44
N PRO A 195 6.82 -3.39 -13.71
CA PRO A 195 8.05 -2.67 -14.06
C PRO A 195 8.08 -1.30 -13.38
N MET A 196 9.28 -0.83 -13.03
CA MET A 196 9.44 0.48 -12.41
C MET A 196 8.86 1.56 -13.30
N PHE A 197 8.20 2.55 -12.69
CA PHE A 197 7.72 3.73 -13.41
C PHE A 197 8.91 4.61 -13.77
N THR A 198 9.13 4.81 -15.06
CA THR A 198 10.23 5.62 -15.61
C THR A 198 9.73 6.89 -16.34
N GLY A 199 8.46 7.19 -16.18
CA GLY A 199 7.78 8.28 -16.89
C GLY A 199 6.80 7.77 -17.95
N THR A 200 5.82 8.59 -18.29
CA THR A 200 4.87 8.31 -19.35
C THR A 200 5.52 8.66 -20.70
N ILE A 201 5.64 7.70 -21.58
CA ILE A 201 6.07 7.95 -22.97
C ILE A 201 4.97 8.81 -23.61
N PRO A 202 5.28 9.99 -24.18
CA PRO A 202 4.29 10.75 -24.94
C PRO A 202 3.67 9.84 -26.01
N LYS A 203 2.34 9.80 -26.08
CA LYS A 203 1.70 9.18 -27.25
C LYS A 203 2.15 9.99 -28.45
N GLU A 204 2.85 9.37 -29.39
CA GLU A 204 3.07 9.96 -30.69
C GLU A 204 1.67 10.18 -31.28
N ASP A 205 1.34 11.45 -31.51
CA ASP A 205 0.11 11.84 -32.20
C ASP A 205 0.20 11.30 -33.64
N ASN A 206 -0.53 10.20 -33.90
CA ASN A 206 -0.76 9.69 -35.25
C ASN A 206 -1.91 10.43 -35.92
#